data_ff0298c6781541e616a7df35e6eb6daf
#
_entry.id   ff0298c6781541e616a7df35e6eb6daf
#
_cell.length_a   1.000
_cell.length_b   1.000
_cell.length_c   1.000
_cell.angle_alpha   90.00
_cell.angle_beta   90.00
_cell.angle_gamma   90.00
#
_symmetry.space_group_name_H-M   'P 1'
#
loop_
_entity.id
_entity.type
_entity.pdbx_description
1 polymer ?
#
loop_
_entity_poly.entity_id
_entity_poly.type
_entity_poly.pdbx_seq_one_letter_code
_entity_poly.pdbx_strand_id
1 'polypeptide(L)'
;LFAPPLSRALGQPVIVENRAGGGGSIGTGVVAKSAPDGYTFVLVFDTHAVNPSLLPNLPFDTRADLAPVTLIATGAMVVAAHSSQPYRSFGALMAAARQRAGGISYGTIGTGSLAHLAMTQMGSQGKFAATHVPYKGGGPLVQDAIAGHVPVAIATTALFSPHIRSGVLVPLAVTSASRDPALPDVPTVAEQGLPGFEALAWWGLLAPARTPAPIIQRMNAEVQRLLREPQIRDRLAAQGMNIVASSPEEFSRFLDPQMARWASVVKEYGIRAGD
;
A
#
# COMPACT_ATOMS: atom_id res chain seq x y z
N LEU A 1 -3.75 -8.20 15.70
CA LEU A 1 -3.30 -7.10 16.53
C LEU A 1 -4.47 -6.35 17.17
N PHE A 2 -5.47 -5.88 16.36
CA PHE A 2 -6.60 -5.06 16.84
C PHE A 2 -7.79 -5.87 17.40
N ALA A 3 -8.09 -7.06 16.87
CA ALA A 3 -9.32 -7.77 17.21
C ALA A 3 -9.48 -8.10 18.71
N PRO A 4 -8.49 -8.66 19.42
CA PRO A 4 -8.70 -8.96 20.84
C PRO A 4 -8.94 -7.73 21.73
N PRO A 5 -8.17 -6.61 21.60
CA PRO A 5 -8.44 -5.42 22.39
C PRO A 5 -9.74 -4.69 21.97
N LEU A 6 -10.11 -4.70 20.70
CA LEU A 6 -11.43 -4.19 20.27
C LEU A 6 -12.57 -5.01 20.85
N SER A 7 -12.45 -6.34 20.88
CA SER A 7 -13.48 -7.20 21.49
C SER A 7 -13.71 -6.84 22.95
N ARG A 8 -12.64 -6.58 23.72
CA ARG A 8 -12.77 -6.15 25.12
C ARG A 8 -13.42 -4.76 25.23
N ALA A 9 -13.02 -3.82 24.39
CA ALA A 9 -13.53 -2.44 24.44
C ALA A 9 -14.99 -2.32 24.01
N LEU A 10 -15.40 -3.12 23.04
CA LEU A 10 -16.76 -3.09 22.49
C LEU A 10 -17.73 -4.03 23.24
N GLY A 11 -17.22 -4.94 24.07
CA GLY A 11 -18.02 -5.94 24.76
C GLY A 11 -18.64 -7.00 23.84
N GLN A 12 -18.11 -7.12 22.61
CA GLN A 12 -18.56 -8.05 21.58
C GLN A 12 -17.37 -8.69 20.87
N PRO A 13 -17.44 -9.96 20.45
CA PRO A 13 -16.38 -10.60 19.69
C PRO A 13 -16.09 -9.87 18.37
N VAL A 14 -14.86 -9.49 18.15
CA VAL A 14 -14.40 -8.95 16.85
C VAL A 14 -13.68 -10.07 16.11
N ILE A 15 -14.26 -10.50 14.99
CA ILE A 15 -13.74 -11.58 14.15
C ILE A 15 -13.14 -10.97 12.88
N VAL A 16 -11.92 -11.38 12.53
CA VAL A 16 -11.28 -10.97 11.29
C VAL A 16 -11.50 -12.06 10.24
N GLU A 17 -12.14 -11.70 9.14
CA GLU A 17 -12.37 -12.55 7.99
C GLU A 17 -11.57 -12.02 6.79
N ASN A 18 -10.71 -12.89 6.21
CA ASN A 18 -9.93 -12.53 5.03
C ASN A 18 -10.65 -12.97 3.75
N ARG A 19 -11.02 -12.00 2.89
CA ARG A 19 -11.65 -12.23 1.59
C ARG A 19 -10.75 -11.73 0.48
N ALA A 20 -9.95 -12.63 -0.05
CA ALA A 20 -8.97 -12.31 -1.11
C ALA A 20 -9.64 -12.17 -2.49
N GLY A 21 -9.01 -11.36 -3.35
CA GLY A 21 -9.37 -11.21 -4.76
C GLY A 21 -9.69 -9.77 -5.18
N GLY A 22 -9.50 -9.50 -6.49
CA GLY A 22 -9.79 -8.21 -7.12
C GLY A 22 -9.12 -7.00 -6.46
N GLY A 23 -7.87 -7.12 -5.99
CA GLY A 23 -7.22 -6.01 -5.27
C GLY A 23 -7.97 -5.57 -4.01
N GLY A 24 -8.65 -6.50 -3.31
CA GLY A 24 -9.47 -6.21 -2.12
C GLY A 24 -10.93 -5.86 -2.44
N SER A 25 -11.31 -5.71 -3.70
CA SER A 25 -12.67 -5.30 -4.09
C SER A 25 -13.73 -6.32 -3.68
N ILE A 26 -13.40 -7.62 -3.61
CA ILE A 26 -14.35 -8.66 -3.17
C ILE A 26 -14.75 -8.43 -1.71
N GLY A 27 -13.80 -8.29 -0.80
CA GLY A 27 -14.06 -8.02 0.61
C GLY A 27 -14.79 -6.67 0.82
N THR A 28 -14.35 -5.64 0.11
CA THR A 28 -14.97 -4.32 0.15
C THR A 28 -16.42 -4.35 -0.33
N GLY A 29 -16.73 -5.07 -1.42
CA GLY A 29 -18.07 -5.21 -1.96
C GLY A 29 -19.05 -5.94 -1.01
N VAL A 30 -18.54 -6.89 -0.21
CA VAL A 30 -19.35 -7.52 0.85
C VAL A 30 -19.76 -6.48 1.89
N VAL A 31 -18.83 -5.66 2.37
CA VAL A 31 -19.13 -4.65 3.38
C VAL A 31 -20.01 -3.53 2.83
N ALA A 32 -19.76 -3.07 1.61
CA ALA A 32 -20.60 -2.06 0.95
C ALA A 32 -22.09 -2.46 0.89
N LYS A 33 -22.37 -3.76 0.83
CA LYS A 33 -23.74 -4.32 0.77
C LYS A 33 -24.25 -4.81 2.13
N SER A 34 -23.46 -4.71 3.18
CA SER A 34 -23.85 -5.14 4.52
C SER A 34 -24.83 -4.15 5.18
N ALA A 35 -25.56 -4.62 6.21
CA ALA A 35 -26.39 -3.76 7.01
C ALA A 35 -25.54 -2.67 7.69
N PRO A 36 -26.00 -1.41 7.74
CA PRO A 36 -25.26 -0.30 8.36
C PRO A 36 -25.50 -0.24 9.88
N ASP A 37 -25.43 -1.38 10.54
CA ASP A 37 -25.76 -1.58 11.95
C ASP A 37 -24.55 -1.50 12.90
N GLY A 38 -23.32 -1.32 12.34
CA GLY A 38 -22.09 -1.19 13.11
C GLY A 38 -21.42 -2.52 13.45
N TYR A 39 -21.88 -3.62 12.89
CA TYR A 39 -21.25 -4.93 13.09
C TYR A 39 -20.31 -5.36 11.96
N THR A 40 -20.28 -4.60 10.87
CA THR A 40 -19.44 -4.95 9.71
C THR A 40 -18.59 -3.76 9.27
N PHE A 41 -17.29 -3.99 9.18
CA PHE A 41 -16.30 -2.99 8.74
C PHE A 41 -15.31 -3.64 7.76
N VAL A 42 -14.65 -2.85 6.95
CA VAL A 42 -13.58 -3.34 6.06
C VAL A 42 -12.29 -2.58 6.33
N LEU A 43 -11.19 -3.33 6.48
CA LEU A 43 -9.85 -2.79 6.40
C LEU A 43 -9.41 -2.80 4.94
N VAL A 44 -9.15 -1.62 4.40
CA VAL A 44 -8.73 -1.42 3.01
C VAL A 44 -7.29 -0.95 2.93
N PHE A 45 -6.70 -1.13 1.75
CA PHE A 45 -5.35 -0.72 1.41
C PHE A 45 -5.39 0.30 0.26
N ASP A 46 -4.23 0.80 -0.12
CA ASP A 46 -4.04 1.74 -1.22
C ASP A 46 -4.73 1.35 -2.55
N THR A 47 -4.83 0.05 -2.84
CA THR A 47 -5.58 -0.47 -3.99
C THR A 47 -7.04 -0.04 -4.00
N HIS A 48 -7.63 0.27 -2.85
CA HIS A 48 -9.00 0.81 -2.77
C HIS A 48 -9.17 2.12 -3.55
N ALA A 49 -8.14 2.97 -3.58
CA ALA A 49 -8.15 4.20 -4.36
C ALA A 49 -7.85 3.97 -5.86
N VAL A 50 -7.23 2.84 -6.22
CA VAL A 50 -6.90 2.48 -7.60
C VAL A 50 -8.07 1.76 -8.29
N ASN A 51 -8.74 0.88 -7.57
CA ASN A 51 -9.77 -0.03 -8.09
C ASN A 51 -10.87 0.66 -8.93
N PRO A 52 -11.40 1.85 -8.58
CA PRO A 52 -12.42 2.52 -9.39
C PRO A 52 -11.98 2.83 -10.82
N SER A 53 -10.68 3.01 -11.05
CA SER A 53 -10.12 3.31 -12.37
C SER A 53 -9.61 2.07 -13.09
N LEU A 54 -9.26 1.03 -12.35
CA LEU A 54 -8.67 -0.20 -12.88
C LEU A 54 -9.72 -1.27 -13.19
N LEU A 55 -10.77 -1.37 -12.37
CA LEU A 55 -11.79 -2.41 -12.45
C LEU A 55 -13.09 -1.82 -13.01
N PRO A 56 -13.45 -2.08 -14.29
CA PRO A 56 -14.59 -1.42 -14.94
C PRO A 56 -15.95 -1.81 -14.35
N ASN A 57 -16.03 -2.94 -13.63
CA ASN A 57 -17.28 -3.50 -13.10
C ASN A 57 -17.20 -3.71 -11.59
N LEU A 58 -16.84 -2.66 -10.83
CA LEU A 58 -16.93 -2.73 -9.38
C LEU A 58 -18.41 -2.92 -8.96
N PRO A 59 -18.72 -3.89 -8.07
CA PRO A 59 -20.09 -4.14 -7.64
C PRO A 59 -20.61 -3.14 -6.58
N PHE A 60 -19.92 -2.01 -6.38
CA PHE A 60 -20.23 -0.93 -5.45
C PHE A 60 -19.62 0.38 -5.93
N ASP A 61 -20.17 1.50 -5.47
CA ASP A 61 -19.55 2.81 -5.62
C ASP A 61 -18.66 3.11 -4.41
N THR A 62 -17.37 3.34 -4.69
CA THR A 62 -16.35 3.54 -3.66
C THR A 62 -16.62 4.75 -2.76
N ARG A 63 -17.30 5.79 -3.26
CA ARG A 63 -17.65 7.00 -2.51
C ARG A 63 -19.03 6.95 -1.88
N ALA A 64 -20.00 6.37 -2.63
CA ALA A 64 -21.40 6.41 -2.23
C ALA A 64 -21.77 5.28 -1.25
N ASP A 65 -21.12 4.11 -1.35
CA ASP A 65 -21.52 2.91 -0.58
C ASP A 65 -20.69 2.67 0.67
N LEU A 66 -19.65 3.50 0.92
CA LEU A 66 -18.74 3.35 2.05
C LEU A 66 -18.53 4.66 2.80
N ALA A 67 -18.46 4.56 4.12
CA ALA A 67 -18.19 5.66 5.04
C ALA A 67 -16.77 5.52 5.64
N PRO A 68 -15.90 6.54 5.55
CA PRO A 68 -14.62 6.55 6.24
C PRO A 68 -14.79 6.47 7.76
N VAL A 69 -13.96 5.63 8.40
CA VAL A 69 -13.86 5.54 9.86
C VAL A 69 -12.54 6.14 10.33
N THR A 70 -11.41 5.66 9.81
CA THR A 70 -10.08 6.20 10.14
C THR A 70 -9.02 5.76 9.12
N LEU A 71 -8.11 6.64 8.77
CA LEU A 71 -6.81 6.30 8.22
C LEU A 71 -5.91 5.86 9.36
N ILE A 72 -5.60 4.57 9.42
CA ILE A 72 -4.84 3.96 10.52
C ILE A 72 -3.37 4.36 10.42
N ALA A 73 -2.77 4.12 9.26
CA ALA A 73 -1.35 4.36 9.04
C ALA A 73 -1.03 4.56 7.56
N THR A 74 0.12 5.16 7.31
CA THR A 74 0.80 5.18 6.01
C THR A 74 2.14 4.46 6.13
N GLY A 75 2.75 4.07 5.00
CA GLY A 75 4.07 3.45 5.01
C GLY A 75 4.78 3.61 3.67
N ALA A 76 6.09 3.74 3.71
CA ALA A 76 6.89 3.76 2.51
C ALA A 76 6.89 2.38 1.84
N MET A 77 7.06 2.39 0.53
CA MET A 77 7.56 1.23 -0.19
C MET A 77 9.07 1.37 -0.38
N VAL A 78 9.75 0.27 -0.57
CA VAL A 78 11.17 0.23 -0.90
C VAL A 78 11.37 -0.45 -2.25
N VAL A 79 12.13 0.18 -3.12
CA VAL A 79 12.70 -0.46 -4.31
C VAL A 79 13.94 -1.19 -3.85
N ALA A 80 13.95 -2.51 -3.99
CA ALA A 80 15.07 -3.34 -3.57
C ALA A 80 15.55 -4.23 -4.71
N ALA A 81 16.84 -4.49 -4.78
CA ALA A 81 17.45 -5.43 -5.71
C ALA A 81 17.97 -6.66 -4.96
N HIS A 82 17.98 -7.82 -5.61
CA HIS A 82 18.70 -8.98 -5.09
C HIS A 82 20.19 -8.66 -5.00
N SER A 83 20.87 -9.15 -3.95
CA SER A 83 22.28 -8.81 -3.65
C SER A 83 23.28 -9.16 -4.78
N SER A 84 22.94 -10.12 -5.64
CA SER A 84 23.73 -10.45 -6.84
C SER A 84 23.69 -9.38 -7.94
N GLN A 85 22.73 -8.45 -7.89
CA GLN A 85 22.64 -7.38 -8.88
C GLN A 85 23.72 -6.32 -8.64
N PRO A 86 24.20 -5.65 -9.72
CA PRO A 86 25.29 -4.66 -9.59
C PRO A 86 24.84 -3.32 -9.01
N TYR A 87 23.52 -3.07 -8.89
CA TYR A 87 22.98 -1.79 -8.43
C TYR A 87 23.11 -1.66 -6.91
N ARG A 88 23.55 -0.46 -6.46
CA ARG A 88 23.64 -0.11 -5.03
C ARG A 88 22.90 1.19 -4.71
N SER A 89 22.19 1.77 -5.71
CA SER A 89 21.35 2.95 -5.59
C SER A 89 20.28 2.95 -6.68
N PHE A 90 19.21 3.70 -6.48
CA PHE A 90 18.17 3.86 -7.50
C PHE A 90 18.70 4.59 -8.75
N GLY A 91 19.60 5.56 -8.56
CA GLY A 91 20.28 6.24 -9.66
C GLY A 91 21.09 5.27 -10.54
N ALA A 92 21.81 4.32 -9.92
CA ALA A 92 22.55 3.28 -10.66
C ALA A 92 21.60 2.33 -11.40
N LEU A 93 20.46 1.97 -10.79
CA LEU A 93 19.41 1.17 -11.42
C LEU A 93 18.85 1.87 -12.66
N MET A 94 18.49 3.16 -12.56
CA MET A 94 17.98 3.95 -13.68
C MET A 94 18.99 4.03 -14.83
N ALA A 95 20.27 4.27 -14.51
CA ALA A 95 21.33 4.34 -15.50
C ALA A 95 21.49 3.02 -16.26
N ALA A 96 21.49 1.89 -15.55
CA ALA A 96 21.58 0.57 -16.15
C ALA A 96 20.34 0.24 -16.99
N ALA A 97 19.14 0.60 -16.52
CA ALA A 97 17.90 0.38 -17.25
C ALA A 97 17.84 1.15 -18.58
N ARG A 98 18.39 2.37 -18.63
CA ARG A 98 18.46 3.18 -19.86
C ARG A 98 19.39 2.59 -20.91
N GLN A 99 20.43 1.87 -20.49
CA GLN A 99 21.42 1.25 -21.40
C GLN A 99 21.01 -0.13 -21.90
N ARG A 100 20.00 -0.74 -21.30
CA ARG A 100 19.56 -2.10 -21.60
C ARG A 100 18.34 -2.09 -22.51
N ALA A 101 18.41 -2.77 -23.66
CA ALA A 101 17.24 -3.02 -24.49
C ALA A 101 16.17 -3.79 -23.68
N GLY A 102 14.95 -3.26 -23.61
CA GLY A 102 13.88 -3.79 -22.76
C GLY A 102 13.95 -3.39 -21.28
N GLY A 103 14.98 -2.64 -20.85
CA GLY A 103 15.08 -2.11 -19.49
C GLY A 103 15.38 -3.19 -18.44
N ILE A 104 14.73 -3.08 -17.30
CA ILE A 104 14.85 -4.01 -16.17
C ILE A 104 13.52 -4.71 -15.88
N SER A 105 13.57 -5.96 -15.41
CA SER A 105 12.39 -6.63 -14.86
C SER A 105 12.23 -6.30 -13.38
N TYR A 106 11.00 -6.06 -12.94
CA TYR A 106 10.69 -5.80 -11.53
C TYR A 106 9.41 -6.51 -11.08
N GLY A 107 9.44 -7.02 -9.86
CA GLY A 107 8.32 -7.70 -9.23
C GLY A 107 7.48 -6.77 -8.35
N THR A 108 6.16 -7.01 -8.34
CA THR A 108 5.22 -6.40 -7.39
C THR A 108 4.21 -7.41 -6.87
N ILE A 109 3.41 -7.01 -5.89
CA ILE A 109 2.33 -7.83 -5.33
C ILE A 109 1.12 -8.04 -6.28
N GLY A 110 1.21 -7.52 -7.51
CA GLY A 110 0.19 -7.73 -8.55
C GLY A 110 -0.04 -6.50 -9.42
N THR A 111 -0.71 -6.72 -10.55
CA THR A 111 -1.13 -5.68 -11.47
C THR A 111 -2.10 -4.71 -10.78
N GLY A 112 -1.89 -3.41 -11.00
CA GLY A 112 -2.70 -2.35 -10.35
C GLY A 112 -2.38 -2.12 -8.87
N SER A 113 -1.40 -2.84 -8.30
CA SER A 113 -0.90 -2.48 -6.98
C SER A 113 -0.22 -1.11 -7.03
N LEU A 114 -0.19 -0.40 -5.90
CA LEU A 114 0.51 0.89 -5.81
C LEU A 114 1.98 0.77 -6.25
N ALA A 115 2.63 -0.35 -5.94
CA ALA A 115 3.99 -0.65 -6.35
C ALA A 115 4.13 -0.70 -7.89
N HIS A 116 3.16 -1.28 -8.59
CA HIS A 116 3.13 -1.28 -10.06
C HIS A 116 2.98 0.15 -10.61
N LEU A 117 2.00 0.90 -10.12
CA LEU A 117 1.74 2.29 -10.55
C LEU A 117 2.94 3.20 -10.25
N ALA A 118 3.53 3.07 -9.07
CA ALA A 118 4.71 3.84 -8.66
C ALA A 118 5.91 3.57 -9.57
N MET A 119 6.20 2.29 -9.87
CA MET A 119 7.32 1.95 -10.75
C MET A 119 7.07 2.42 -12.19
N THR A 120 5.83 2.33 -12.69
CA THR A 120 5.45 2.87 -14.01
C THR A 120 5.68 4.37 -14.06
N GLN A 121 5.26 5.11 -13.04
CA GLN A 121 5.48 6.56 -12.93
C GLN A 121 6.99 6.89 -12.83
N MET A 122 7.75 6.14 -12.04
CA MET A 122 9.21 6.29 -11.95
C MET A 122 9.89 6.04 -13.28
N GLY A 123 9.47 5.02 -14.04
CA GLY A 123 9.98 4.70 -15.37
C GLY A 123 9.77 5.85 -16.36
N SER A 124 8.57 6.41 -16.37
CA SER A 124 8.23 7.55 -17.23
C SER A 124 9.01 8.81 -16.85
N GLN A 125 8.96 9.23 -15.60
CA GLN A 125 9.67 10.43 -15.12
C GLN A 125 11.19 10.28 -15.26
N GLY A 126 11.72 9.09 -14.94
CA GLY A 126 13.13 8.76 -15.04
C GLY A 126 13.60 8.39 -16.45
N LYS A 127 12.70 8.31 -17.44
CA LYS A 127 12.99 7.93 -18.83
C LYS A 127 13.75 6.61 -18.94
N PHE A 128 13.28 5.57 -18.25
CA PHE A 128 13.80 4.22 -18.34
C PHE A 128 12.69 3.19 -18.54
N ALA A 129 12.99 2.13 -19.27
CA ALA A 129 12.08 1.02 -19.47
C ALA A 129 12.14 0.05 -18.28
N ALA A 130 10.98 -0.48 -17.88
CA ALA A 130 10.89 -1.51 -16.87
C ALA A 130 9.75 -2.48 -17.22
N THR A 131 10.04 -3.79 -17.16
CA THR A 131 9.06 -4.85 -17.44
C THR A 131 8.45 -5.36 -16.14
N HIS A 132 7.15 -5.24 -16.00
CA HIS A 132 6.43 -5.68 -14.83
C HIS A 132 6.28 -7.20 -14.75
N VAL A 133 6.56 -7.77 -13.59
CA VAL A 133 6.32 -9.18 -13.23
C VAL A 133 5.31 -9.20 -12.07
N PRO A 134 4.01 -9.45 -12.34
CA PRO A 134 3.00 -9.46 -11.29
C PRO A 134 3.01 -10.78 -10.51
N TYR A 135 3.02 -10.68 -9.18
CA TYR A 135 2.87 -11.81 -8.26
C TYR A 135 1.48 -11.80 -7.62
N LYS A 136 1.00 -12.95 -7.16
CA LYS A 136 -0.28 -13.09 -6.45
C LYS A 136 -0.09 -12.80 -4.95
N GLY A 137 0.38 -11.56 -4.62
CA GLY A 137 0.60 -11.09 -3.26
C GLY A 137 2.06 -11.12 -2.80
N GLY A 138 2.27 -10.74 -1.52
CA GLY A 138 3.61 -10.53 -0.97
C GLY A 138 4.43 -11.81 -0.77
N GLY A 139 3.80 -12.92 -0.41
CA GLY A 139 4.51 -14.18 -0.16
C GLY A 139 5.29 -14.68 -1.39
N PRO A 140 4.63 -14.93 -2.53
CA PRO A 140 5.32 -15.33 -3.77
C PRO A 140 6.35 -14.31 -4.26
N LEU A 141 6.06 -13.00 -4.14
CA LEU A 141 7.02 -11.95 -4.50
C LEU A 141 8.30 -12.04 -3.67
N VAL A 142 8.17 -12.20 -2.35
CA VAL A 142 9.34 -12.32 -1.45
C VAL A 142 10.17 -13.54 -1.80
N GLN A 143 9.55 -14.70 -2.00
CA GLN A 143 10.26 -15.94 -2.36
C GLN A 143 11.12 -15.76 -3.60
N ASP A 144 10.57 -15.21 -4.67
CA ASP A 144 11.30 -15.00 -5.92
C ASP A 144 12.33 -13.87 -5.83
N ALA A 145 12.05 -12.82 -5.07
CA ALA A 145 13.00 -11.74 -4.85
C ALA A 145 14.24 -12.21 -4.08
N ILE A 146 14.09 -13.01 -3.02
CA ILE A 146 15.22 -13.55 -2.24
C ILE A 146 15.97 -14.68 -2.95
N ALA A 147 15.31 -15.39 -3.86
CA ALA A 147 15.94 -16.40 -4.72
C ALA A 147 16.67 -15.78 -5.93
N GLY A 148 16.48 -14.47 -6.18
CA GLY A 148 17.07 -13.79 -7.33
C GLY A 148 16.37 -14.06 -8.67
N HIS A 149 15.19 -14.69 -8.66
CA HIS A 149 14.41 -14.96 -9.88
C HIS A 149 13.87 -13.66 -10.49
N VAL A 150 13.54 -12.67 -9.66
CA VAL A 150 13.28 -11.30 -10.09
C VAL A 150 14.40 -10.39 -9.59
N PRO A 151 15.07 -9.64 -10.50
CA PRO A 151 16.28 -8.87 -10.14
C PRO A 151 15.98 -7.68 -9.22
N VAL A 152 14.82 -7.07 -9.38
CA VAL A 152 14.35 -5.91 -8.62
C VAL A 152 12.92 -6.17 -8.18
N ALA A 153 12.55 -5.72 -7.00
CA ALA A 153 11.20 -5.80 -6.50
C ALA A 153 10.83 -4.51 -5.76
N ILE A 154 9.54 -4.17 -5.75
CA ILE A 154 9.01 -3.06 -4.98
C ILE A 154 7.81 -3.52 -4.14
N ALA A 155 7.90 -3.26 -2.85
CA ALA A 155 6.84 -3.53 -1.88
C ALA A 155 7.01 -2.64 -0.65
N THR A 156 6.11 -2.76 0.32
CA THR A 156 6.22 -2.01 1.59
C THR A 156 7.52 -2.34 2.32
N THR A 157 8.08 -1.35 2.99
CA THR A 157 9.25 -1.51 3.87
C THR A 157 9.03 -2.66 4.86
N ALA A 158 7.82 -2.77 5.40
CA ALA A 158 7.41 -3.87 6.29
C ALA A 158 7.73 -5.26 5.71
N LEU A 159 7.41 -5.48 4.43
CA LEU A 159 7.57 -6.77 3.78
C LEU A 159 9.03 -7.13 3.55
N PHE A 160 9.86 -6.15 3.18
CA PHE A 160 11.25 -6.40 2.79
C PHE A 160 12.29 -6.18 3.89
N SER A 161 11.97 -5.51 5.00
CA SER A 161 12.90 -5.22 6.10
C SER A 161 13.65 -6.45 6.65
N PRO A 162 13.04 -7.62 6.85
CA PRO A 162 13.80 -8.79 7.32
C PRO A 162 14.89 -9.23 6.32
N HIS A 163 14.61 -9.14 5.05
CA HIS A 163 15.50 -9.57 3.96
C HIS A 163 16.56 -8.52 3.61
N ILE A 164 16.27 -7.26 3.88
CA ILE A 164 17.24 -6.16 3.83
C ILE A 164 18.23 -6.29 4.98
N ARG A 165 17.76 -6.53 6.20
CA ARG A 165 18.63 -6.75 7.37
C ARG A 165 19.53 -7.98 7.23
N SER A 166 19.09 -9.03 6.55
CA SER A 166 19.91 -10.21 6.26
C SER A 166 20.89 -10.00 5.10
N GLY A 167 20.81 -8.88 4.37
CA GLY A 167 21.67 -8.56 3.24
C GLY A 167 21.33 -9.29 1.94
N VAL A 168 20.26 -10.11 1.92
CA VAL A 168 19.82 -10.79 0.68
C VAL A 168 19.21 -9.80 -0.30
N LEU A 169 18.48 -8.82 0.20
CA LEU A 169 17.98 -7.69 -0.59
C LEU A 169 18.77 -6.41 -0.26
N VAL A 170 19.14 -5.67 -1.28
CA VAL A 170 19.79 -4.35 -1.18
C VAL A 170 18.74 -3.28 -1.43
N PRO A 171 18.42 -2.43 -0.44
CA PRO A 171 17.48 -1.33 -0.64
C PRO A 171 18.13 -0.25 -1.51
N LEU A 172 17.42 0.20 -2.54
CA LEU A 172 17.92 1.19 -3.49
C LEU A 172 17.33 2.57 -3.24
N ALA A 173 16.04 2.65 -2.93
CA ALA A 173 15.35 3.88 -2.55
C ALA A 173 14.04 3.56 -1.81
N VAL A 174 13.59 4.51 -0.99
CA VAL A 174 12.23 4.52 -0.42
C VAL A 174 11.34 5.51 -1.19
N THR A 175 10.02 5.21 -1.25
CA THR A 175 9.07 5.99 -2.05
C THR A 175 8.40 7.14 -1.30
N SER A 176 8.73 7.33 -0.03
CA SER A 176 8.25 8.44 0.80
C SER A 176 8.96 9.76 0.46
N ALA A 177 8.34 10.89 0.81
CA ALA A 177 8.93 12.22 0.62
C ALA A 177 10.18 12.45 1.51
N SER A 178 10.24 11.80 2.67
CA SER A 178 11.41 11.75 3.55
C SER A 178 11.86 10.32 3.75
N ARG A 179 13.09 10.12 4.22
CA ARG A 179 13.63 8.78 4.51
C ARG A 179 12.80 8.05 5.54
N ASP A 180 12.62 6.76 5.33
CA ASP A 180 11.86 5.88 6.24
C ASP A 180 12.66 5.66 7.54
N PRO A 181 12.10 5.92 8.74
CA PRO A 181 12.77 5.64 10.00
C PRO A 181 13.23 4.19 10.18
N ALA A 182 12.59 3.24 9.54
CA ALA A 182 13.01 1.83 9.55
C ALA A 182 14.23 1.56 8.64
N LEU A 183 14.54 2.49 7.70
CA LEU A 183 15.65 2.44 6.76
C LEU A 183 16.31 3.83 6.62
N PRO A 184 16.87 4.40 7.69
CA PRO A 184 17.30 5.81 7.74
C PRO A 184 18.44 6.14 6.77
N ASP A 185 19.25 5.15 6.41
CA ASP A 185 20.37 5.30 5.49
C ASP A 185 19.96 5.17 4.02
N VAL A 186 18.73 4.76 3.74
CA VAL A 186 18.23 4.57 2.37
C VAL A 186 17.64 5.89 1.86
N PRO A 187 18.21 6.48 0.79
CA PRO A 187 17.69 7.71 0.22
C PRO A 187 16.30 7.52 -0.40
N THR A 188 15.56 8.63 -0.52
CA THR A 188 14.27 8.62 -1.22
C THR A 188 14.47 8.57 -2.74
N VAL A 189 13.43 8.17 -3.46
CA VAL A 189 13.38 8.27 -4.93
C VAL A 189 13.59 9.73 -5.38
N ALA A 190 13.02 10.68 -4.63
CA ALA A 190 13.17 12.11 -4.89
C ALA A 190 14.62 12.59 -4.76
N GLU A 191 15.35 12.15 -3.72
CA GLU A 191 16.77 12.45 -3.53
C GLU A 191 17.66 11.88 -4.66
N GLN A 192 17.19 10.85 -5.36
CA GLN A 192 17.97 10.15 -6.38
C GLN A 192 17.54 10.46 -7.82
N GLY A 193 16.98 11.62 -8.06
CA GLY A 193 16.79 12.18 -9.40
C GLY A 193 15.36 12.26 -9.91
N LEU A 194 14.35 11.98 -9.06
CA LEU A 194 12.95 12.20 -9.38
C LEU A 194 12.32 13.17 -8.34
N PRO A 195 12.68 14.46 -8.37
CA PRO A 195 12.25 15.43 -7.37
C PRO A 195 10.72 15.52 -7.27
N GLY A 196 10.20 15.56 -6.05
CA GLY A 196 8.77 15.59 -5.77
C GLY A 196 8.05 14.25 -5.91
N PHE A 197 8.78 13.16 -6.21
CA PHE A 197 8.18 11.84 -6.22
C PHE A 197 7.82 11.39 -4.81
N GLU A 198 6.59 10.93 -4.66
CA GLU A 198 6.10 10.27 -3.45
C GLU A 198 5.04 9.23 -3.82
N ALA A 199 5.10 8.06 -3.20
CA ALA A 199 4.04 7.07 -3.24
C ALA A 199 4.02 6.31 -1.90
N LEU A 200 2.93 6.45 -1.13
CA LEU A 200 2.78 5.82 0.18
C LEU A 200 1.68 4.76 0.13
N ALA A 201 2.01 3.57 0.60
CA ALA A 201 0.99 2.61 1.00
C ALA A 201 0.23 3.14 2.21
N TRP A 202 -1.04 2.78 2.33
CA TRP A 202 -1.87 3.20 3.45
C TRP A 202 -2.90 2.13 3.83
N TRP A 203 -3.36 2.19 5.07
CA TRP A 203 -4.33 1.30 5.66
C TRP A 203 -5.45 2.12 6.28
N GLY A 204 -6.68 1.85 5.86
CA GLY A 204 -7.86 2.57 6.32
C GLY A 204 -8.99 1.64 6.71
N LEU A 205 -9.80 2.07 7.66
CA LEU A 205 -11.03 1.38 8.07
C LEU A 205 -12.23 2.11 7.50
N LEU A 206 -13.13 1.36 6.86
CA LEU A 206 -14.40 1.86 6.32
C LEU A 206 -15.57 1.05 6.88
N ALA A 207 -16.76 1.65 6.83
CA ALA A 207 -18.04 1.03 7.16
C ALA A 207 -19.01 1.17 5.98
N PRO A 208 -20.17 0.48 5.97
CA PRO A 208 -21.27 0.79 5.04
C PRO A 208 -21.69 2.26 5.15
N ALA A 209 -21.99 2.92 4.01
CA ALA A 209 -22.21 4.37 3.94
C ALA A 209 -23.29 4.92 4.89
N ARG A 210 -24.33 4.14 5.17
CA ARG A 210 -25.46 4.54 6.04
C ARG A 210 -25.28 4.17 7.51
N THR A 211 -24.06 3.76 7.90
CA THR A 211 -23.78 3.48 9.32
C THR A 211 -23.94 4.76 10.14
N PRO A 212 -24.72 4.75 11.24
CA PRO A 212 -24.97 5.94 12.05
C PRO A 212 -23.69 6.61 12.56
N ALA A 213 -23.65 7.93 12.51
CA ALA A 213 -22.48 8.71 12.93
C ALA A 213 -21.95 8.36 14.33
N PRO A 214 -22.80 8.14 15.37
CA PRO A 214 -22.29 7.73 16.68
C PRO A 214 -21.52 6.40 16.66
N ILE A 215 -21.88 5.47 15.78
CA ILE A 215 -21.18 4.18 15.63
C ILE A 215 -19.82 4.40 14.98
N ILE A 216 -19.76 5.21 13.91
CA ILE A 216 -18.50 5.60 13.25
C ILE A 216 -17.56 6.27 14.25
N GLN A 217 -18.05 7.25 15.01
CA GLN A 217 -17.27 7.97 16.02
C GLN A 217 -16.78 7.05 17.13
N ARG A 218 -17.61 6.12 17.61
CA ARG A 218 -17.22 5.12 18.62
C ARG A 218 -16.11 4.22 18.11
N MET A 219 -16.24 3.67 16.90
CA MET A 219 -15.21 2.81 16.30
C MET A 219 -13.91 3.60 16.06
N ASN A 220 -13.99 4.82 15.53
CA ASN A 220 -12.84 5.70 15.36
C ASN A 220 -12.10 5.92 16.69
N ALA A 221 -12.83 6.30 17.75
CA ALA A 221 -12.25 6.56 19.08
C ALA A 221 -11.53 5.31 19.65
N GLU A 222 -12.13 4.13 19.51
CA GLU A 222 -11.52 2.89 20.01
C GLU A 222 -10.25 2.52 19.20
N VAL A 223 -10.27 2.67 17.86
CA VAL A 223 -9.08 2.43 17.05
C VAL A 223 -7.98 3.42 17.38
N GLN A 224 -8.30 4.71 17.49
CA GLN A 224 -7.33 5.73 17.91
C GLN A 224 -6.74 5.46 19.29
N ARG A 225 -7.57 5.03 20.27
CA ARG A 225 -7.10 4.65 21.60
C ARG A 225 -6.07 3.53 21.52
N LEU A 226 -6.37 2.48 20.74
CA LEU A 226 -5.47 1.34 20.55
C LEU A 226 -4.15 1.74 19.88
N LEU A 227 -4.20 2.62 18.89
CA LEU A 227 -3.00 3.11 18.20
C LEU A 227 -2.05 3.91 19.11
N ARG A 228 -2.54 4.42 20.27
CA ARG A 228 -1.72 5.07 21.30
C ARG A 228 -1.10 4.08 22.27
N GLU A 229 -1.55 2.83 22.31
CA GLU A 229 -0.96 1.80 23.19
C GLU A 229 0.47 1.48 22.74
N PRO A 230 1.48 1.56 23.65
CA PRO A 230 2.89 1.38 23.28
C PRO A 230 3.15 0.09 22.51
N GLN A 231 2.56 -1.02 22.94
CA GLN A 231 2.76 -2.32 22.30
C GLN A 231 2.26 -2.35 20.85
N ILE A 232 1.14 -1.68 20.53
CA ILE A 232 0.59 -1.60 19.19
C ILE A 232 1.42 -0.64 18.35
N ARG A 233 1.69 0.55 18.89
CA ARG A 233 2.50 1.57 18.25
C ARG A 233 3.87 1.05 17.85
N ASP A 234 4.59 0.45 18.78
CA ASP A 234 5.97 -0.01 18.57
C ASP A 234 6.01 -1.16 17.56
N ARG A 235 4.99 -2.03 17.57
CA ARG A 235 4.87 -3.12 16.59
C ARG A 235 4.56 -2.62 15.18
N LEU A 236 3.75 -1.58 15.02
CA LEU A 236 3.48 -0.96 13.72
C LEU A 236 4.71 -0.18 13.23
N ALA A 237 5.36 0.57 14.11
CA ALA A 237 6.60 1.29 13.79
C ALA A 237 7.73 0.34 13.35
N ALA A 238 7.89 -0.82 14.02
CA ALA A 238 8.86 -1.84 13.63
C ALA A 238 8.58 -2.44 12.23
N GLN A 239 7.37 -2.27 11.72
CA GLN A 239 6.97 -2.63 10.37
C GLN A 239 7.07 -1.46 9.36
N GLY A 240 7.66 -0.34 9.74
CA GLY A 240 7.76 0.85 8.86
C GLY A 240 6.43 1.55 8.64
N MET A 241 5.47 1.38 9.55
CA MET A 241 4.17 2.05 9.48
C MET A 241 4.20 3.34 10.29
N ASN A 242 3.86 4.45 9.66
CA ASN A 242 3.64 5.74 10.28
C ASN A 242 2.17 5.87 10.69
N ILE A 243 1.90 5.86 11.99
CA ILE A 243 0.55 5.96 12.52
C ILE A 243 -0.02 7.35 12.21
N VAL A 244 -1.19 7.39 11.60
CA VAL A 244 -1.95 8.63 11.31
C VAL A 244 -3.08 8.81 12.32
N ALA A 245 -3.86 7.75 12.57
CA ALA A 245 -4.98 7.76 13.51
C ALA A 245 -5.96 8.91 13.26
N SER A 246 -6.37 9.10 12.00
CA SER A 246 -7.17 10.24 11.56
C SER A 246 -8.60 10.24 12.10
N SER A 247 -9.26 11.40 12.05
CA SER A 247 -10.71 11.47 12.10
C SER A 247 -11.36 10.90 10.83
N PRO A 248 -12.66 10.61 10.83
CA PRO A 248 -13.41 10.20 9.64
C PRO A 248 -13.32 11.25 8.51
N GLU A 249 -13.44 12.53 8.86
CA GLU A 249 -13.40 13.66 7.93
C GLU A 249 -12.01 13.84 7.31
N GLU A 250 -10.95 13.65 8.09
CA GLU A 250 -9.57 13.69 7.60
C GLU A 250 -9.31 12.54 6.64
N PHE A 251 -9.82 11.34 6.94
CA PHE A 251 -9.68 10.20 6.04
C PHE A 251 -10.47 10.41 4.74
N SER A 252 -11.68 10.97 4.81
CA SER A 252 -12.44 11.35 3.62
C SER A 252 -11.66 12.31 2.73
N ARG A 253 -11.10 13.38 3.32
CA ARG A 253 -10.27 14.35 2.59
C ARG A 253 -8.97 13.77 2.02
N PHE A 254 -8.44 12.71 2.61
CA PHE A 254 -7.29 11.98 2.10
C PHE A 254 -7.64 11.13 0.88
N LEU A 255 -8.80 10.46 0.86
CA LEU A 255 -9.19 9.50 -0.17
C LEU A 255 -9.36 10.14 -1.56
N ASP A 256 -10.04 11.29 -1.66
CA ASP A 256 -10.36 11.90 -2.94
C ASP A 256 -9.13 12.26 -3.79
N PRO A 257 -8.11 12.94 -3.26
CA PRO A 257 -6.87 13.17 -3.99
C PRO A 257 -6.15 11.88 -4.40
N GLN A 258 -6.20 10.83 -3.56
CA GLN A 258 -5.60 9.54 -3.89
C GLN A 258 -6.31 8.91 -5.10
N MET A 259 -7.65 8.87 -5.09
CA MET A 259 -8.41 8.33 -6.21
C MET A 259 -8.16 9.13 -7.51
N ALA A 260 -8.17 10.46 -7.44
CA ALA A 260 -7.92 11.31 -8.61
C ALA A 260 -6.52 11.11 -9.19
N ARG A 261 -5.51 11.06 -8.32
CA ARG A 261 -4.10 10.83 -8.72
C ARG A 261 -3.94 9.49 -9.44
N TRP A 262 -4.40 8.42 -8.83
CA TRP A 262 -4.19 7.08 -9.39
C TRP A 262 -5.06 6.83 -10.62
N ALA A 263 -6.24 7.46 -10.72
CA ALA A 263 -7.02 7.48 -11.97
C ALA A 263 -6.24 8.10 -13.12
N SER A 264 -5.54 9.21 -12.88
CA SER A 264 -4.70 9.85 -13.89
C SER A 264 -3.56 8.94 -14.34
N VAL A 265 -2.86 8.28 -13.39
CA VAL A 265 -1.77 7.33 -13.69
C VAL A 265 -2.29 6.14 -14.48
N VAL A 266 -3.39 5.51 -14.05
CA VAL A 266 -4.00 4.38 -14.77
C VAL A 266 -4.36 4.75 -16.21
N LYS A 267 -4.95 5.93 -16.41
CA LYS A 267 -5.34 6.43 -17.73
C LYS A 267 -4.12 6.78 -18.59
N GLU A 268 -3.16 7.52 -18.05
CA GLU A 268 -1.98 8.01 -18.77
C GLU A 268 -1.11 6.86 -19.29
N TYR A 269 -0.94 5.82 -18.48
CA TYR A 269 -0.09 4.67 -18.84
C TYR A 269 -0.87 3.48 -19.38
N GLY A 270 -2.19 3.60 -19.58
CA GLY A 270 -3.02 2.56 -20.17
C GLY A 270 -3.08 1.26 -19.37
N ILE A 271 -2.91 1.33 -18.05
CA ILE A 271 -2.86 0.15 -17.18
C ILE A 271 -4.25 -0.51 -17.13
N ARG A 272 -4.31 -1.82 -17.36
CA ARG A 272 -5.54 -2.60 -17.36
C ARG A 272 -5.49 -3.73 -16.33
N ALA A 273 -6.64 -4.11 -15.82
CA ALA A 273 -6.77 -5.31 -15.01
C ALA A 273 -6.42 -6.53 -15.87
N GLY A 274 -5.40 -7.29 -15.47
CA GLY A 274 -4.95 -8.49 -16.19
C GLY A 274 -3.67 -8.33 -17.01
N ASP A 275 -3.09 -7.10 -17.08
CA ASP A 275 -1.77 -6.90 -17.70
C ASP A 275 -0.64 -7.55 -16.89
#